data_bcdee9808f90b1795407508c14e3b0b9
#
_entry.id   bcdee9808f90b1795407508c14e3b0b9
#
_cell.length_a   1.000
_cell.length_b   1.000
_cell.length_c   1.000
_cell.angle_alpha   90.00
_cell.angle_beta   90.00
_cell.angle_gamma   90.00
#
_symmetry.space_group_name_H-M   'P 1'
#
loop_
_entity.id
_entity.type
_entity.pdbx_description
1 polymer ?
#
loop_
_entity_poly.entity_id
_entity_poly.type
_entity_poly.pdbx_seq_one_letter_code
_entity_poly.pdbx_strand_id
1 'polypeptide(L)'
;MALWREGRLPIEDGVFFADGRSYAVEVADGRLVVVEELDLAEVLAEDPDWVTSIDITRETALPDGLLCAGEGSHGSEGFFARLDAARGLVWVCYLSESNPFAEVAVDGGTATVTSTSGLSVTVDLDTPVSS
;
A
#
# COMPACT_ATOMS: atom_id res chain seq x y z
N MET A 1 -11.67 0.55 -5.39
CA MET A 1 -11.20 1.89 -5.01
C MET A 1 -10.99 2.73 -6.25
N ALA A 2 -11.71 3.84 -6.34
CA ALA A 2 -11.68 4.68 -7.55
C ALA A 2 -10.31 5.31 -7.82
N LEU A 3 -9.62 5.79 -6.78
CA LEU A 3 -8.30 6.40 -6.93
C LEU A 3 -7.28 5.43 -7.54
N TRP A 4 -7.29 4.19 -7.10
CA TRP A 4 -6.39 3.16 -7.64
C TRP A 4 -6.53 3.02 -9.16
N ARG A 5 -7.77 3.01 -9.65
CA ARG A 5 -8.05 2.90 -11.09
C ARG A 5 -7.52 4.09 -11.88
N GLU A 6 -7.38 5.24 -11.23
CA GLU A 6 -6.85 6.47 -11.83
C GLU A 6 -5.33 6.60 -11.65
N GLY A 7 -4.67 5.59 -11.05
CA GLY A 7 -3.24 5.63 -10.75
C GLY A 7 -2.89 6.63 -9.66
N ARG A 8 -3.78 6.79 -8.68
CA ARG A 8 -3.59 7.74 -7.56
C ARG A 8 -3.89 7.09 -6.23
N LEU A 9 -3.31 7.64 -5.16
CA LEU A 9 -3.56 7.25 -3.78
C LEU A 9 -3.71 8.50 -2.90
N PRO A 10 -4.46 8.42 -1.79
CA PRO A 10 -4.47 9.51 -0.82
C PRO A 10 -3.11 9.61 -0.12
N ILE A 11 -2.70 10.82 0.24
CA ILE A 11 -1.42 11.05 0.96
C ILE A 11 -1.66 10.83 2.46
N GLU A 12 -2.00 9.60 2.81
CA GLU A 12 -2.23 9.17 4.18
C GLU A 12 -1.51 7.85 4.40
N ASP A 13 -0.65 7.75 5.41
CA ASP A 13 0.00 6.49 5.76
C ASP A 13 -1.09 5.50 6.17
N GLY A 14 -1.40 4.59 5.29
CA GLY A 14 -2.55 3.73 5.50
C GLY A 14 -2.61 2.50 4.62
N VAL A 15 -3.56 1.64 4.94
CA VAL A 15 -3.93 0.49 4.12
C VAL A 15 -5.39 0.68 3.70
N PHE A 16 -5.62 0.58 2.41
CA PHE A 16 -6.92 0.80 1.79
C PHE A 16 -7.35 -0.46 1.08
N PHE A 17 -8.49 -1.02 1.50
CA PHE A 17 -9.06 -2.22 0.91
C PHE A 17 -10.04 -1.86 -0.22
N ALA A 18 -10.14 -2.75 -1.19
CA ALA A 18 -11.06 -2.55 -2.32
C ALA A 18 -12.53 -2.47 -1.90
N ASP A 19 -12.89 -3.07 -0.75
CA ASP A 19 -14.25 -3.03 -0.21
C ASP A 19 -14.59 -1.73 0.52
N GLY A 20 -13.65 -0.78 0.60
CA GLY A 20 -13.85 0.53 1.22
C GLY A 20 -13.30 0.67 2.64
N ARG A 21 -12.90 -0.42 3.28
CA ARG A 21 -12.25 -0.33 4.60
C ARG A 21 -10.91 0.38 4.45
N SER A 22 -10.60 1.28 5.38
CA SER A 22 -9.36 2.07 5.37
C SER A 22 -8.86 2.26 6.78
N TYR A 23 -7.55 2.12 6.94
CA TYR A 23 -6.89 2.19 8.25
C TYR A 23 -5.63 3.05 8.15
N ALA A 24 -5.49 4.02 9.06
CA ALA A 24 -4.21 4.68 9.27
C ALA A 24 -3.26 3.68 9.94
N VAL A 25 -2.03 3.63 9.49
CA VAL A 25 -1.04 2.68 10.00
C VAL A 25 0.27 3.36 10.31
N GLU A 26 1.07 2.69 11.16
CA GLU A 26 2.48 2.99 11.35
C GLU A 26 3.29 1.71 11.22
N VAL A 27 4.57 1.85 10.94
CA VAL A 27 5.48 0.70 10.90
C VAL A 27 6.10 0.54 12.29
N ALA A 28 5.90 -0.62 12.89
CA ALA A 28 6.48 -0.97 14.18
C ALA A 28 7.08 -2.37 14.08
N ASP A 29 8.36 -2.51 14.36
CA ASP A 29 9.09 -3.78 14.27
C ASP A 29 8.94 -4.48 12.91
N GLY A 30 8.93 -3.71 11.83
CA GLY A 30 8.80 -4.22 10.47
C GLY A 30 7.39 -4.68 10.11
N ARG A 31 6.38 -4.31 10.88
CA ARG A 31 4.98 -4.65 10.65
C ARG A 31 4.11 -3.41 10.58
N LEU A 32 2.98 -3.52 9.87
CA LEU A 32 1.98 -2.46 9.80
C LEU A 32 1.01 -2.61 10.98
N VAL A 33 0.97 -1.58 11.83
CA VAL A 33 0.10 -1.56 13.00
C VAL A 33 -0.97 -0.50 12.79
N VAL A 34 -2.23 -0.84 13.03
CA VAL A 34 -3.35 0.07 12.91
C VAL A 34 -3.27 1.14 14.00
N VAL A 35 -3.31 2.41 13.60
CA VAL A 35 -3.41 3.56 14.49
C VAL A 35 -4.88 3.91 14.73
N GLU A 36 -5.66 3.98 13.66
CA GLU A 36 -7.10 4.27 13.72
C GLU A 36 -7.78 3.85 12.41
N GLU A 37 -9.10 3.70 12.43
CA GLU A 37 -9.88 3.58 11.22
C GLU A 37 -9.96 4.95 10.54
N LEU A 38 -9.98 4.93 9.20
CA LEU A 38 -10.17 6.12 8.39
C LEU A 38 -11.48 6.02 7.63
N ASP A 39 -12.17 7.15 7.49
CA ASP A 39 -13.23 7.32 6.51
C ASP A 39 -12.61 8.03 5.30
N LEU A 40 -12.26 7.26 4.29
CA LEU A 40 -11.58 7.80 3.10
C LEU A 40 -12.44 8.84 2.37
N ALA A 41 -13.75 8.62 2.32
CA ALA A 41 -14.66 9.58 1.69
C ALA A 41 -14.63 10.94 2.41
N GLU A 42 -14.59 10.93 3.74
CA GLU A 42 -14.49 12.14 4.55
C GLU A 42 -13.13 12.84 4.36
N VAL A 43 -12.04 12.07 4.37
CA VAL A 43 -10.68 12.61 4.14
C VAL A 43 -10.61 13.33 2.78
N LEU A 44 -11.12 12.71 1.73
CA LEU A 44 -11.12 13.29 0.39
C LEU A 44 -12.11 14.45 0.23
N ALA A 45 -13.20 14.46 1.00
CA ALA A 45 -14.14 15.57 0.99
C ALA A 45 -13.55 16.84 1.64
N GLU A 46 -12.75 16.66 2.69
CA GLU A 46 -12.05 17.76 3.36
C GLU A 46 -10.92 18.33 2.51
N ASP A 47 -10.17 17.47 1.84
CA ASP A 47 -9.06 17.88 0.98
C ASP A 47 -8.99 16.99 -0.27
N PRO A 48 -9.76 17.33 -1.33
CA PRO A 48 -9.79 16.52 -2.55
C PRO A 48 -8.47 16.48 -3.31
N ASP A 49 -7.56 17.43 -3.05
CA ASP A 49 -6.25 17.50 -3.70
C ASP A 49 -5.16 16.74 -2.92
N TRP A 50 -5.49 16.16 -1.78
CA TRP A 50 -4.54 15.42 -0.94
C TRP A 50 -4.32 14.00 -1.48
N VAL A 51 -3.90 13.94 -2.74
CA VAL A 51 -3.64 12.71 -3.48
C VAL A 51 -2.34 12.82 -4.26
N THR A 52 -1.72 11.68 -4.53
CA THR A 52 -0.49 11.58 -5.31
C THR A 52 -0.68 10.59 -6.45
N SER A 53 -0.01 10.82 -7.56
CA SER A 53 0.09 9.85 -8.66
C SER A 53 1.12 8.79 -8.28
N ILE A 54 0.88 7.55 -8.68
CA ILE A 54 1.77 6.43 -8.37
C ILE A 54 2.24 5.74 -9.64
N ASP A 55 3.44 5.15 -9.54
CA ASP A 55 4.03 4.34 -10.60
C ASP A 55 4.43 2.97 -10.04
N ILE A 56 3.98 1.92 -10.70
CA ILE A 56 4.38 0.55 -10.38
C ILE A 56 5.75 0.30 -11.02
N THR A 57 6.73 -0.03 -10.18
CA THR A 57 8.11 -0.29 -10.64
C THR A 57 8.53 -1.74 -10.46
N ARG A 58 7.75 -2.51 -9.70
CA ARG A 58 8.04 -3.93 -9.42
C ARG A 58 6.74 -4.73 -9.36
N GLU A 59 6.74 -5.92 -9.99
CA GLU A 59 5.64 -6.87 -9.91
C GLU A 59 6.19 -8.26 -9.60
N THR A 60 5.53 -8.97 -8.69
CA THR A 60 5.91 -10.33 -8.29
C THR A 60 4.67 -11.20 -8.33
N ALA A 61 4.74 -12.32 -9.07
CA ALA A 61 3.61 -13.24 -9.21
C ALA A 61 3.29 -13.95 -7.89
N LEU A 62 2.01 -14.09 -7.61
CA LEU A 62 1.44 -14.90 -6.53
C LEU A 62 0.64 -16.05 -7.16
N PRO A 63 0.34 -17.12 -6.40
CA PRO A 63 -0.50 -18.22 -6.93
C PRO A 63 -1.86 -17.77 -7.46
N ASP A 64 -2.45 -16.74 -6.88
CA ASP A 64 -3.79 -16.25 -7.21
C ASP A 64 -3.84 -14.77 -7.58
N GLY A 65 -2.72 -14.21 -7.98
CA GLY A 65 -2.65 -12.80 -8.36
C GLY A 65 -1.23 -12.29 -8.47
N LEU A 66 -0.99 -11.06 -8.00
CA LEU A 66 0.35 -10.50 -7.94
C LEU A 66 0.49 -9.47 -6.81
N LEU A 67 1.72 -9.24 -6.41
CA LEU A 67 2.08 -8.16 -5.50
C LEU A 67 2.89 -7.14 -6.30
N CYS A 68 2.48 -5.89 -6.29
CA CYS A 68 3.21 -4.82 -6.96
C CYS A 68 3.72 -3.82 -5.92
N ALA A 69 4.75 -3.10 -6.29
CA ALA A 69 5.37 -2.08 -5.47
C ALA A 69 5.86 -0.94 -6.34
N GLY A 70 6.05 0.22 -5.74
CA GLY A 70 6.53 1.36 -6.50
C GLY A 70 6.63 2.64 -5.70
N GLU A 71 6.41 3.75 -6.39
CA GLU A 71 6.66 5.10 -5.89
C GLU A 71 5.49 6.03 -6.15
N GLY A 72 5.40 7.10 -5.33
CA GLY A 72 4.52 8.23 -5.60
C GLY A 72 5.23 9.31 -6.42
N SER A 73 4.55 10.42 -6.67
CA SER A 73 5.11 11.54 -7.44
C SER A 73 6.14 12.36 -6.67
N HIS A 74 6.19 12.22 -5.34
CA HIS A 74 7.23 12.80 -4.49
C HIS A 74 8.28 11.73 -4.17
N GLY A 75 9.55 12.07 -4.18
CA GLY A 75 10.63 11.10 -4.03
C GLY A 75 10.69 10.35 -2.69
N SER A 76 9.96 10.80 -1.68
CA SER A 76 9.91 10.16 -0.35
C SER A 76 8.82 9.11 -0.21
N GLU A 77 7.93 8.97 -1.20
CA GLU A 77 6.75 8.11 -1.12
C GLU A 77 7.00 6.71 -1.64
N GLY A 78 6.34 5.72 -1.01
CA GLY A 78 6.34 4.35 -1.49
C GLY A 78 4.98 3.70 -1.28
N PHE A 79 4.69 2.69 -2.09
CA PHE A 79 3.49 1.88 -1.91
C PHE A 79 3.75 0.44 -2.32
N PHE A 80 2.89 -0.45 -1.84
CA PHE A 80 2.80 -1.82 -2.33
C PHE A 80 1.36 -2.28 -2.24
N ALA A 81 0.96 -3.16 -3.15
CA ALA A 81 -0.43 -3.56 -3.29
C ALA A 81 -0.56 -5.01 -3.72
N ARG A 82 -1.61 -5.67 -3.20
CA ARG A 82 -2.01 -6.98 -3.66
C ARG A 82 -3.12 -6.86 -4.69
N LEU A 83 -2.93 -7.50 -5.83
CA LEU A 83 -3.90 -7.56 -6.91
C LEU A 83 -4.37 -9.01 -7.08
N ASP A 84 -5.61 -9.21 -7.51
CA ASP A 84 -6.13 -10.52 -7.85
C ASP A 84 -5.66 -10.97 -9.24
N ALA A 85 -6.08 -12.17 -9.67
CA ALA A 85 -5.67 -12.74 -10.95
C ALA A 85 -6.12 -11.90 -12.15
N ALA A 86 -7.16 -11.09 -12.00
CA ALA A 86 -7.66 -10.17 -13.02
C ALA A 86 -7.06 -8.78 -12.90
N ARG A 87 -6.05 -8.59 -12.05
CA ARG A 87 -5.39 -7.32 -11.72
C ARG A 87 -6.30 -6.32 -11.00
N GLY A 88 -7.38 -6.80 -10.39
CA GLY A 88 -8.21 -5.99 -9.51
C GLY A 88 -7.54 -5.78 -8.16
N LEU A 89 -7.70 -4.58 -7.59
CA LEU A 89 -7.13 -4.28 -6.27
C LEU A 89 -7.78 -5.14 -5.19
N VAL A 90 -6.96 -5.75 -4.34
CA VAL A 90 -7.40 -6.37 -3.09
C VAL A 90 -7.16 -5.39 -1.93
N TRP A 91 -5.93 -4.94 -1.76
CA TRP A 91 -5.57 -3.88 -0.82
C TRP A 91 -4.29 -3.19 -1.28
N VAL A 92 -4.09 -1.95 -0.82
CA VAL A 92 -2.87 -1.18 -1.06
C VAL A 92 -2.42 -0.51 0.23
N CYS A 93 -1.10 -0.53 0.46
CA CYS A 93 -0.45 0.23 1.53
C CYS A 93 0.33 1.39 0.91
N TYR A 94 0.12 2.58 1.46
CA TYR A 94 0.86 3.79 1.11
C TYR A 94 1.57 4.33 2.34
N LEU A 95 2.84 4.71 2.17
CA LEU A 95 3.64 5.34 3.23
C LEU A 95 4.33 6.58 2.63
N SER A 96 4.15 7.73 3.28
CA SER A 96 4.61 9.02 2.75
C SER A 96 6.11 9.21 2.84
N GLU A 97 6.78 8.51 3.75
CA GLU A 97 8.21 8.72 4.04
C GLU A 97 9.06 7.46 3.98
N SER A 98 8.54 6.38 3.38
CA SER A 98 9.28 5.12 3.26
C SER A 98 10.36 5.16 2.19
N ASN A 99 10.30 6.09 1.27
CA ASN A 99 10.92 6.06 -0.05
C ASN A 99 10.32 4.94 -0.92
N PRO A 100 10.57 4.91 -2.23
CA PRO A 100 9.99 3.90 -3.10
C PRO A 100 10.31 2.48 -2.65
N PHE A 101 9.32 1.59 -2.69
CA PHE A 101 9.55 0.17 -2.46
C PHE A 101 10.08 -0.46 -3.74
N ALA A 102 11.28 -1.03 -3.66
CA ALA A 102 12.03 -1.51 -4.80
C ALA A 102 12.26 -3.03 -4.81
N GLU A 103 12.12 -3.69 -3.67
CA GLU A 103 12.36 -5.12 -3.55
C GLU A 103 11.14 -5.81 -2.91
N VAL A 104 10.82 -6.99 -3.43
CA VAL A 104 9.72 -7.81 -2.93
C VAL A 104 10.21 -9.25 -2.80
N ALA A 105 10.02 -9.84 -1.62
CA ALA A 105 10.28 -11.25 -1.38
C ALA A 105 9.01 -11.89 -0.82
N VAL A 106 8.54 -12.94 -1.47
CA VAL A 106 7.33 -13.67 -1.07
C VAL A 106 7.73 -15.02 -0.48
N ASP A 107 7.16 -15.36 0.66
CA ASP A 107 7.37 -16.64 1.34
C ASP A 107 6.03 -17.17 1.83
N GLY A 108 5.43 -18.09 1.06
CA GLY A 108 4.12 -18.64 1.38
C GLY A 108 3.05 -17.55 1.42
N GLY A 109 2.38 -17.41 2.55
CA GLY A 109 1.33 -16.40 2.74
C GLY A 109 1.82 -15.04 3.22
N THR A 110 3.15 -14.82 3.27
CA THR A 110 3.72 -13.55 3.71
C THR A 110 4.60 -12.92 2.61
N ALA A 111 4.78 -11.62 2.70
CA ALA A 111 5.70 -10.90 1.82
C ALA A 111 6.48 -9.87 2.63
N THR A 112 7.73 -9.67 2.24
CA THR A 112 8.56 -8.58 2.77
C THR A 112 8.89 -7.64 1.62
N VAL A 113 8.56 -6.37 1.78
CA VAL A 113 8.88 -5.31 0.82
C VAL A 113 9.94 -4.42 1.43
N THR A 114 10.93 -4.03 0.63
CA THR A 114 12.05 -3.21 1.10
C THR A 114 12.16 -1.97 0.23
N SER A 115 12.21 -0.82 0.88
CA SER A 115 12.35 0.47 0.21
C SER A 115 13.81 0.77 -0.14
N THR A 116 14.01 1.79 -0.97
CA THR A 116 15.35 2.25 -1.35
C THR A 116 16.15 2.82 -0.18
N SER A 117 15.46 3.22 0.91
CA SER A 117 16.14 3.68 2.14
C SER A 117 16.46 2.53 3.10
N GLY A 118 16.09 1.29 2.77
CA GLY A 118 16.35 0.12 3.60
C GLY A 118 15.24 -0.21 4.58
N LEU A 119 14.11 0.48 4.54
CA LEU A 119 12.95 0.11 5.36
C LEU A 119 12.34 -1.18 4.83
N SER A 120 12.23 -2.19 5.68
CA SER A 120 11.58 -3.46 5.36
C SER A 120 10.29 -3.60 6.12
N VAL A 121 9.22 -3.98 5.41
CA VAL A 121 7.91 -4.23 5.99
C VAL A 121 7.48 -5.63 5.59
N THR A 122 7.12 -6.45 6.58
CA THR A 122 6.60 -7.80 6.35
C THR A 122 5.11 -7.82 6.64
N VAL A 123 4.35 -8.34 5.71
CA VAL A 123 2.88 -8.41 5.83
C VAL A 123 2.40 -9.84 5.59
N ASP A 124 1.28 -10.19 6.23
CA ASP A 124 0.48 -11.33 5.85
C ASP A 124 -0.37 -10.90 4.66
N LEU A 125 -0.34 -11.69 3.57
CA LEU A 125 -1.03 -11.31 2.33
C LEU A 125 -2.55 -11.25 2.48
N ASP A 126 -3.13 -12.03 3.41
CA ASP A 126 -4.57 -12.02 3.66
C ASP A 126 -4.97 -11.00 4.73
N THR A 127 -4.05 -10.68 5.63
CA THR A 127 -4.30 -9.75 6.75
C THR A 127 -3.10 -8.83 6.91
N PRO A 128 -2.97 -7.81 6.04
CA PRO A 128 -1.74 -6.98 6.00
C PRO A 128 -1.55 -6.07 7.21
N VAL A 129 -2.57 -5.86 8.03
CA VAL A 129 -2.51 -4.98 9.19
C VAL A 129 -2.73 -5.74 10.49
N SER A 130 -2.11 -5.26 11.57
CA SER A 130 -2.29 -5.76 12.93
C SER A 130 -2.88 -4.67 13.81
N SER A 131 -3.73 -5.05 14.72
CA SER A 131 -4.29 -4.10 15.71
C SER A 131 -3.45 -4.06 16.99
#